data_20615418e61a8a47f3bd495c1c74ad59
#
_entry.id   20615418e61a8a47f3bd495c1c74ad59
#
_cell.length_a   1.000
_cell.length_b   1.000
_cell.length_c   1.000
_cell.angle_alpha   90.00
_cell.angle_beta   90.00
_cell.angle_gamma   90.00
#
_symmetry.space_group_name_H-M   'P 1'
#
loop_
_entity.id
_entity.type
_entity.pdbx_description
1 polymer ?
#
loop_
_entity_poly.entity_id
_entity_poly.type
_entity_poly.pdbx_seq_one_letter_code
_entity_poly.pdbx_strand_id
1 'polypeptide(L)'
;MKGQKIMTEVKRHVEIAGYGVCLPKNTVQFKDQTRHRVVENEETQLDLAEAAIQAALENANLSMKDIDCLVSASAVGVQPIPCTAALIHERVAKGLSIPAMDINTTCTSFISALSTMSHLIEAGEYRRVLIVSSEVGSLGLNSKQKESYELFSDGAAAFIFQSSDKDKGVIASLQRTWSEGAHDTEIRGGLTAYQPKEYSEETKTNFMFDMKGKKILLL
;
A
#
# COMPACT_ATOMS: atom_id res chain seq x y z
N MET A 1 -23.55 -0.46 -23.03
CA MET A 1 -23.56 0.81 -22.25
C MET A 1 -22.31 1.58 -22.59
N LYS A 2 -22.44 2.81 -23.06
CA LYS A 2 -21.29 3.65 -23.45
C LYS A 2 -20.56 4.06 -22.17
N GLY A 3 -19.38 3.51 -21.93
CA GLY A 3 -18.51 3.91 -20.84
C GLY A 3 -18.15 5.39 -20.99
N GLN A 4 -18.55 6.17 -20.03
CA GLN A 4 -18.23 7.58 -19.94
C GLN A 4 -16.71 7.70 -19.74
N LYS A 5 -16.03 8.22 -20.73
CA LYS A 5 -14.58 8.47 -20.71
C LYS A 5 -14.34 9.65 -19.77
N ILE A 6 -14.11 9.37 -18.49
CA ILE A 6 -13.67 10.39 -17.55
C ILE A 6 -12.15 10.55 -17.75
N MET A 7 -11.78 11.28 -18.78
CA MET A 7 -10.46 11.89 -18.87
C MET A 7 -10.61 13.31 -18.33
N THR A 8 -10.29 13.51 -17.08
CA THR A 8 -10.02 14.84 -16.55
C THR A 8 -8.53 15.07 -16.71
N GLU A 9 -8.13 15.84 -17.73
CA GLU A 9 -6.83 16.49 -17.73
C GLU A 9 -6.87 17.52 -16.59
N VAL A 10 -6.51 17.10 -15.40
CA VAL A 10 -6.38 18.00 -14.27
C VAL A 10 -4.92 18.08 -13.93
N LYS A 11 -4.30 19.20 -14.23
CA LYS A 11 -2.95 19.52 -13.81
C LYS A 11 -2.99 19.88 -12.32
N ARG A 12 -2.31 19.09 -11.52
CA ARG A 12 -2.14 19.35 -10.08
C ARG A 12 -0.66 19.56 -9.80
N HIS A 13 -0.34 20.72 -9.20
CA HIS A 13 1.05 21.14 -8.95
C HIS A 13 1.62 20.47 -7.69
N VAL A 14 2.10 19.25 -7.88
CA VAL A 14 2.73 18.46 -6.82
C VAL A 14 4.07 17.90 -7.28
N GLU A 15 5.01 17.83 -6.38
CA GLU A 15 6.31 17.22 -6.64
C GLU A 15 6.69 16.23 -5.52
N ILE A 16 7.59 15.31 -5.84
CA ILE A 16 8.19 14.41 -4.86
C ILE A 16 9.32 15.15 -4.18
N ALA A 17 9.19 15.39 -2.87
CA ALA A 17 10.22 15.99 -2.04
C ALA A 17 11.26 14.97 -1.59
N GLY A 18 10.84 13.72 -1.35
CA GLY A 18 11.72 12.64 -0.97
C GLY A 18 11.04 11.28 -1.08
N TYR A 19 11.84 10.23 -1.09
CA TYR A 19 11.38 8.85 -1.13
C TYR A 19 12.31 7.93 -0.35
N GLY A 20 11.79 6.81 0.10
CA GLY A 20 12.55 5.77 0.77
C GLY A 20 11.96 4.38 0.50
N VAL A 21 12.81 3.38 0.52
CA VAL A 21 12.44 1.98 0.29
C VAL A 21 13.07 1.12 1.38
N CYS A 22 12.32 0.13 1.86
CA CYS A 22 12.81 -0.91 2.75
C CYS A 22 12.41 -2.28 2.23
N LEU A 23 13.37 -3.17 2.11
CA LEU A 23 13.14 -4.58 1.78
C LEU A 23 13.52 -5.45 2.98
N PRO A 24 12.80 -6.54 3.27
CA PRO A 24 13.21 -7.52 4.26
C PRO A 24 14.63 -8.02 4.02
N LYS A 25 15.35 -8.27 5.11
CA LYS A 25 16.72 -8.79 5.04
C LYS A 25 16.77 -10.23 4.56
N ASN A 26 15.76 -11.02 4.95
CA ASN A 26 15.66 -12.41 4.55
C ASN A 26 15.24 -12.55 3.09
N THR A 27 15.84 -13.52 2.40
CA THR A 27 15.52 -13.85 1.01
C THR A 27 15.21 -15.33 0.84
N VAL A 28 14.26 -15.62 -0.04
CA VAL A 28 13.89 -16.98 -0.44
C VAL A 28 14.23 -17.15 -1.92
N GLN A 29 14.99 -18.19 -2.24
CA GLN A 29 15.37 -18.51 -3.61
C GLN A 29 14.32 -19.44 -4.23
N PHE A 30 13.77 -19.03 -5.37
CA PHE A 30 12.93 -19.84 -6.24
C PHE A 30 13.63 -19.98 -7.58
N LYS A 31 13.82 -21.17 -8.04
CA LYS A 31 14.46 -21.53 -9.33
C LYS A 31 15.35 -20.40 -9.93
N ASP A 32 14.76 -19.43 -10.62
CA ASP A 32 15.45 -18.34 -11.31
C ASP A 32 15.22 -16.95 -10.66
N GLN A 33 14.59 -16.89 -9.49
CA GLN A 33 14.14 -15.64 -8.86
C GLN A 33 14.38 -15.66 -7.36
N THR A 34 14.85 -14.53 -6.84
CA THR A 34 14.95 -14.28 -5.40
C THR A 34 13.81 -13.38 -4.95
N ARG A 35 13.21 -13.69 -3.81
CA ARG A 35 12.16 -12.89 -3.18
C ARG A 35 12.60 -12.45 -1.79
N HIS A 36 12.46 -11.17 -1.48
CA HIS A 36 12.59 -10.67 -0.13
C HIS A 36 11.32 -11.01 0.65
N ARG A 37 11.45 -11.61 1.82
CA ARG A 37 10.31 -11.97 2.67
C ARG A 37 10.63 -11.79 4.13
N VAL A 38 9.69 -11.27 4.88
CA VAL A 38 9.80 -11.22 6.33
C VAL A 38 9.88 -12.64 6.89
N VAL A 39 10.60 -12.78 7.99
CA VAL A 39 10.54 -13.96 8.83
C VAL A 39 9.52 -13.66 9.94
N GLU A 40 8.57 -14.55 10.12
CA GLU A 40 7.52 -14.40 11.14
C GLU A 40 8.15 -14.17 12.53
N ASN A 41 7.65 -13.18 13.25
CA ASN A 41 8.13 -12.73 14.56
C ASN A 41 9.53 -12.08 14.60
N GLU A 42 10.22 -11.89 13.47
CA GLU A 42 11.51 -11.19 13.43
C GLU A 42 11.39 -9.77 12.87
N GLU A 43 10.59 -9.60 11.83
CA GLU A 43 10.39 -8.32 11.14
C GLU A 43 8.91 -8.15 10.77
N THR A 44 8.35 -6.99 10.99
CA THR A 44 6.92 -6.72 10.79
C THR A 44 6.67 -5.73 9.67
N GLN A 45 5.43 -5.67 9.19
CA GLN A 45 4.97 -4.66 8.24
C GLN A 45 5.23 -3.23 8.75
N LEU A 46 5.09 -2.99 10.07
CA LEU A 46 5.34 -1.70 10.67
C LEU A 46 6.83 -1.36 10.71
N ASP A 47 7.71 -2.33 10.90
CA ASP A 47 9.16 -2.11 10.87
C ASP A 47 9.62 -1.69 9.47
N LEU A 48 9.09 -2.34 8.42
CA LEU A 48 9.37 -1.96 7.04
C LEU A 48 8.84 -0.56 6.72
N ALA A 49 7.61 -0.25 7.17
CA ALA A 49 7.01 1.08 6.98
C ALA A 49 7.85 2.18 7.64
N GLU A 50 8.23 1.98 8.91
CA GLU A 50 9.06 2.92 9.68
C GLU A 50 10.41 3.17 8.98
N ALA A 51 11.10 2.11 8.57
CA ALA A 51 12.39 2.22 7.88
C ALA A 51 12.26 2.95 6.52
N ALA A 52 11.21 2.67 5.74
CA ALA A 52 10.96 3.36 4.48
C ALA A 52 10.65 4.85 4.70
N ILE A 53 9.86 5.17 5.74
CA ILE A 53 9.53 6.55 6.11
C ILE A 53 10.81 7.30 6.55
N GLN A 54 11.62 6.70 7.40
CA GLN A 54 12.87 7.31 7.85
C GLN A 54 13.79 7.62 6.66
N ALA A 55 13.95 6.68 5.73
CA ALA A 55 14.73 6.90 4.52
C ALA A 55 14.15 8.02 3.64
N ALA A 56 12.81 8.14 3.54
CA ALA A 56 12.18 9.22 2.78
C ALA A 56 12.40 10.60 3.41
N LEU A 57 12.32 10.69 4.73
CA LEU A 57 12.59 11.92 5.49
C LEU A 57 14.04 12.35 5.36
N GLU A 58 14.99 11.42 5.50
CA GLU A 58 16.42 11.67 5.30
C GLU A 58 16.72 12.15 3.87
N ASN A 59 16.15 11.47 2.87
CA ASN A 59 16.31 11.86 1.46
C ASN A 59 15.78 13.27 1.17
N ALA A 60 14.70 13.68 1.84
CA ALA A 60 14.12 15.01 1.72
C ALA A 60 14.83 16.06 2.61
N ASN A 61 15.69 15.66 3.54
CA ASN A 61 16.20 16.51 4.64
C ASN A 61 15.05 17.14 5.44
N LEU A 62 14.05 16.34 5.79
CA LEU A 62 12.86 16.70 6.55
C LEU A 62 12.72 15.85 7.81
N SER A 63 11.79 16.23 8.66
CA SER A 63 11.36 15.48 9.84
C SER A 63 9.83 15.29 9.81
N MET A 64 9.28 14.44 10.68
CA MET A 64 7.82 14.26 10.80
C MET A 64 7.08 15.55 11.21
N LYS A 65 7.78 16.54 11.80
CA LYS A 65 7.19 17.87 12.11
C LYS A 65 6.91 18.70 10.86
N ASP A 66 7.49 18.35 9.75
CA ASP A 66 7.33 19.02 8.46
C ASP A 66 6.21 18.39 7.61
N ILE A 67 5.60 17.31 8.10
CA ILE A 67 4.52 16.56 7.42
C ILE A 67 3.16 16.97 7.99
N ASP A 68 2.21 17.25 7.10
CA ASP A 68 0.88 17.70 7.48
C ASP A 68 -0.13 16.54 7.55
N CYS A 69 0.12 15.44 6.83
CA CYS A 69 -0.76 14.27 6.78
C CYS A 69 0.04 12.99 6.49
N LEU A 70 -0.27 11.91 7.20
CA LEU A 70 0.25 10.57 6.99
C LEU A 70 -0.82 9.68 6.35
N VAL A 71 -0.49 9.04 5.23
CA VAL A 71 -1.38 8.10 4.55
C VAL A 71 -0.72 6.74 4.43
N SER A 72 -1.38 5.70 4.92
CA SER A 72 -1.06 4.31 4.61
C SER A 72 -1.83 3.87 3.37
N ALA A 73 -1.12 3.39 2.37
CA ALA A 73 -1.66 2.99 1.08
C ALA A 73 -1.29 1.55 0.74
N SER A 74 -1.54 0.65 1.69
CA SER A 74 -1.24 -0.78 1.59
C SER A 74 -2.45 -1.57 1.10
N ALA A 75 -2.21 -2.72 0.46
CA ALA A 75 -3.26 -3.63 0.03
C ALA A 75 -3.90 -4.35 1.23
N VAL A 76 -3.08 -4.75 2.19
CA VAL A 76 -3.49 -5.46 3.40
C VAL A 76 -3.03 -4.68 4.62
N GLY A 77 -3.96 -4.38 5.54
CA GLY A 77 -3.65 -3.75 6.80
C GLY A 77 -2.98 -4.72 7.79
N VAL A 78 -2.30 -4.16 8.77
CA VAL A 78 -1.69 -4.94 9.87
C VAL A 78 -2.75 -5.69 10.68
N GLN A 79 -3.89 -5.03 10.88
CA GLN A 79 -5.03 -5.56 11.63
C GLN A 79 -6.32 -4.79 11.27
N PRO A 80 -7.52 -5.31 11.61
CA PRO A 80 -8.76 -4.63 11.26
C PRO A 80 -8.96 -3.28 11.97
N ILE A 81 -8.57 -3.14 13.24
CA ILE A 81 -8.75 -1.95 14.09
C ILE A 81 -7.60 -1.87 15.09
N PRO A 82 -6.95 -0.69 15.24
CA PRO A 82 -7.11 0.52 14.45
C PRO A 82 -6.58 0.39 13.02
N CYS A 83 -6.79 1.40 12.18
CA CYS A 83 -6.24 1.47 10.84
C CYS A 83 -4.70 1.47 10.85
N THR A 84 -4.07 1.00 9.78
CA THR A 84 -2.62 0.85 9.69
C THR A 84 -1.89 2.20 9.85
N ALA A 85 -2.45 3.28 9.29
CA ALA A 85 -1.87 4.62 9.43
C ALA A 85 -1.78 5.07 10.89
N ALA A 86 -2.75 4.72 11.74
CA ALA A 86 -2.70 5.04 13.17
C ALA A 86 -1.56 4.30 13.90
N LEU A 87 -1.32 3.04 13.53
CA LEU A 87 -0.22 2.24 14.08
C LEU A 87 1.14 2.78 13.61
N ILE A 88 1.25 3.18 12.36
CA ILE A 88 2.45 3.84 11.83
C ILE A 88 2.67 5.17 12.52
N HIS A 89 1.62 5.99 12.68
CA HIS A 89 1.69 7.28 13.38
C HIS A 89 2.22 7.13 14.81
N GLU A 90 1.79 6.11 15.54
CA GLU A 90 2.30 5.84 16.90
C GLU A 90 3.82 5.68 16.92
N ARG A 91 4.41 5.05 15.89
CA ARG A 91 5.85 4.80 15.79
C ARG A 91 6.64 6.02 15.36
N VAL A 92 6.20 6.70 14.31
CA VAL A 92 7.01 7.75 13.64
C VAL A 92 6.60 9.18 14.01
N ALA A 93 5.40 9.39 14.53
CA ALA A 93 4.81 10.71 14.78
C ALA A 93 4.21 10.87 16.19
N LYS A 94 4.62 10.04 17.13
CA LYS A 94 4.10 10.07 18.51
C LYS A 94 4.23 11.48 19.11
N GLY A 95 3.09 12.01 19.58
CA GLY A 95 3.02 13.37 20.14
C GLY A 95 2.80 14.49 19.12
N LEU A 96 2.76 14.19 17.82
CA LEU A 96 2.33 15.13 16.79
C LEU A 96 0.82 14.96 16.53
N SER A 97 0.13 16.06 16.29
CA SER A 97 -1.33 16.08 16.03
C SER A 97 -1.60 16.17 14.53
N ILE A 98 -0.96 15.31 13.72
CA ILE A 98 -1.22 15.24 12.29
C ILE A 98 -2.26 14.15 11.98
N PRO A 99 -3.17 14.36 11.01
CA PRO A 99 -4.11 13.33 10.58
C PRO A 99 -3.37 12.13 10.00
N ALA A 100 -3.89 10.93 10.31
CA ALA A 100 -3.41 9.67 9.76
C ALA A 100 -4.59 8.83 9.27
N MET A 101 -4.53 8.33 8.02
CA MET A 101 -5.62 7.59 7.40
C MET A 101 -5.12 6.51 6.45
N ASP A 102 -5.90 5.43 6.29
CA ASP A 102 -5.69 4.44 5.24
C ASP A 102 -6.47 4.82 3.98
N ILE A 103 -5.82 4.70 2.83
CA ILE A 103 -6.48 4.69 1.52
C ILE A 103 -6.23 3.32 0.88
N ASN A 104 -7.27 2.51 0.79
CA ASN A 104 -7.17 1.14 0.31
C ASN A 104 -8.05 0.91 -0.94
N THR A 105 -7.40 0.57 -2.02
CA THR A 105 -7.96 0.00 -3.26
C THR A 105 -7.15 -1.23 -3.69
N THR A 106 -6.75 -2.05 -2.71
CA THR A 106 -5.86 -3.20 -2.87
C THR A 106 -4.56 -2.85 -3.59
N CYS A 107 -4.15 -3.56 -4.63
CA CYS A 107 -2.87 -3.37 -5.34
C CYS A 107 -2.70 -1.97 -5.97
N THR A 108 -3.77 -1.17 -6.09
CA THR A 108 -3.75 0.19 -6.62
C THR A 108 -3.81 1.28 -5.55
N SER A 109 -3.70 0.91 -4.27
CA SER A 109 -3.84 1.82 -3.12
C SER A 109 -2.93 3.04 -3.22
N PHE A 110 -1.65 2.84 -3.58
CA PHE A 110 -0.71 3.94 -3.72
C PHE A 110 -1.12 4.95 -4.80
N ILE A 111 -1.58 4.46 -5.95
CA ILE A 111 -2.05 5.33 -7.05
C ILE A 111 -3.34 6.07 -6.66
N SER A 112 -4.24 5.41 -5.94
CA SER A 112 -5.45 6.03 -5.41
C SER A 112 -5.13 7.10 -4.37
N ALA A 113 -4.20 6.81 -3.46
CA ALA A 113 -3.73 7.76 -2.47
C ALA A 113 -3.06 8.98 -3.13
N LEU A 114 -2.14 8.77 -4.08
CA LEU A 114 -1.51 9.85 -4.82
C LEU A 114 -2.56 10.71 -5.55
N SER A 115 -3.49 10.07 -6.26
CA SER A 115 -4.55 10.79 -6.97
C SER A 115 -5.40 11.64 -6.02
N THR A 116 -5.83 11.08 -4.89
CA THR A 116 -6.68 11.78 -3.90
C THR A 116 -5.91 12.90 -3.21
N MET A 117 -4.73 12.59 -2.68
CA MET A 117 -3.96 13.56 -1.89
C MET A 117 -3.40 14.69 -2.74
N SER A 118 -3.11 14.46 -4.02
CA SER A 118 -2.69 15.55 -4.90
C SER A 118 -3.77 16.61 -5.11
N HIS A 119 -5.07 16.28 -5.01
CA HIS A 119 -6.14 17.28 -5.01
C HIS A 119 -6.14 18.12 -3.73
N LEU A 120 -5.87 17.50 -2.58
CA LEU A 120 -5.82 18.20 -1.29
C LEU A 120 -4.58 19.09 -1.19
N ILE A 121 -3.45 18.67 -1.77
CA ILE A 121 -2.26 19.51 -1.88
C ILE A 121 -2.53 20.71 -2.82
N GLU A 122 -3.13 20.48 -3.98
CA GLU A 122 -3.48 21.56 -4.93
C GLU A 122 -4.48 22.54 -4.34
N ALA A 123 -5.43 22.07 -3.51
CA ALA A 123 -6.39 22.91 -2.80
C ALA A 123 -5.78 23.69 -1.63
N GLY A 124 -4.52 23.42 -1.27
CA GLY A 124 -3.84 24.05 -0.14
C GLY A 124 -4.24 23.53 1.24
N GLU A 125 -4.96 22.42 1.31
CA GLU A 125 -5.34 21.78 2.58
C GLU A 125 -4.10 21.22 3.29
N TYR A 126 -3.20 20.58 2.54
CA TYR A 126 -1.91 20.10 3.01
C TYR A 126 -0.78 20.65 2.14
N ARG A 127 0.30 21.07 2.77
CA ARG A 127 1.53 21.44 2.07
C ARG A 127 2.36 20.20 1.74
N ARG A 128 2.48 19.26 2.70
CA ARG A 128 3.24 18.01 2.56
C ARG A 128 2.46 16.83 3.06
N VAL A 129 2.37 15.81 2.23
CA VAL A 129 1.73 14.53 2.55
C VAL A 129 2.76 13.42 2.42
N LEU A 130 2.88 12.60 3.45
CA LEU A 130 3.65 11.37 3.41
C LEU A 130 2.72 10.20 3.09
N ILE A 131 2.99 9.49 2.00
CA ILE A 131 2.27 8.28 1.60
C ILE A 131 3.23 7.10 1.71
N VAL A 132 2.86 6.10 2.49
CA VAL A 132 3.61 4.85 2.64
C VAL A 132 2.76 3.66 2.21
N SER A 133 3.35 2.78 1.39
CA SER A 133 2.83 1.44 1.11
C SER A 133 3.80 0.44 1.72
N SER A 134 3.30 -0.40 2.60
CA SER A 134 4.07 -1.47 3.25
C SER A 134 3.30 -2.76 3.14
N GLU A 135 3.91 -3.75 2.51
CA GLU A 135 3.27 -5.00 2.15
C GLU A 135 4.04 -6.20 2.72
N VAL A 136 3.36 -6.98 3.54
CA VAL A 136 3.82 -8.26 4.05
C VAL A 136 2.81 -9.33 3.64
N GLY A 137 2.70 -9.50 2.31
CA GLY A 137 1.77 -10.45 1.71
C GLY A 137 2.22 -11.91 1.80
N SER A 138 3.52 -12.14 1.95
CA SER A 138 4.09 -13.50 1.90
C SER A 138 3.55 -14.43 2.99
N LEU A 139 3.20 -13.89 4.16
CA LEU A 139 2.65 -14.65 5.28
C LEU A 139 1.22 -15.19 5.00
N GLY A 140 0.49 -14.54 4.11
CA GLY A 140 -0.86 -14.95 3.72
C GLY A 140 -0.93 -15.83 2.47
N LEU A 141 0.21 -16.20 1.88
CA LEU A 141 0.23 -16.98 0.64
C LEU A 141 -0.07 -18.47 0.87
N ASN A 142 -0.78 -19.07 -0.06
CA ASN A 142 -1.00 -20.50 -0.10
C ASN A 142 0.17 -21.20 -0.82
N SER A 143 1.00 -21.95 -0.09
CA SER A 143 2.15 -22.67 -0.66
C SER A 143 1.79 -23.74 -1.70
N LYS A 144 0.53 -24.19 -1.73
CA LYS A 144 0.02 -25.11 -2.74
C LYS A 144 -0.30 -24.41 -4.07
N GLN A 145 -0.37 -23.09 -4.07
CA GLN A 145 -0.67 -22.26 -5.25
C GLN A 145 0.63 -21.62 -5.76
N LYS A 146 1.38 -22.42 -6.53
CA LYS A 146 2.75 -22.09 -6.94
C LYS A 146 2.85 -20.75 -7.65
N GLU A 147 1.88 -20.42 -8.53
CA GLU A 147 1.88 -19.19 -9.32
C GLU A 147 1.91 -17.92 -8.45
N SER A 148 1.14 -17.89 -7.37
CA SER A 148 1.15 -16.77 -6.44
C SER A 148 2.28 -16.89 -5.42
N TYR A 149 2.54 -18.12 -4.94
CA TYR A 149 3.55 -18.34 -3.91
C TYR A 149 4.97 -17.93 -4.33
N GLU A 150 5.36 -18.18 -5.58
CA GLU A 150 6.69 -17.81 -6.09
C GLU A 150 6.76 -16.36 -6.63
N LEU A 151 5.60 -15.68 -6.78
CA LEU A 151 5.52 -14.36 -7.40
C LEU A 151 5.88 -13.22 -6.44
N PHE A 152 5.36 -13.26 -5.20
CA PHE A 152 5.36 -12.11 -4.31
C PHE A 152 6.63 -12.01 -3.45
N SER A 153 7.12 -10.78 -3.31
CA SER A 153 8.03 -10.32 -2.28
C SER A 153 7.30 -9.42 -1.29
N ASP A 154 7.89 -9.22 -0.11
CA ASP A 154 7.49 -8.21 0.85
C ASP A 154 8.38 -6.96 0.70
N GLY A 155 7.90 -5.82 1.19
CA GLY A 155 8.65 -4.57 1.17
C GLY A 155 7.80 -3.36 1.53
N ALA A 156 8.45 -2.22 1.70
CA ALA A 156 7.79 -0.94 1.89
C ALA A 156 8.45 0.14 1.04
N ALA A 157 7.62 1.11 0.62
CA ALA A 157 8.08 2.34 -0.01
C ALA A 157 7.29 3.53 0.54
N ALA A 158 7.99 4.61 0.83
CA ALA A 158 7.41 5.86 1.30
C ALA A 158 7.79 7.01 0.38
N PHE A 159 6.84 7.91 0.14
CA PHE A 159 7.04 9.12 -0.66
C PHE A 159 6.47 10.32 0.07
N ILE A 160 7.21 11.42 0.03
CA ILE A 160 6.77 12.73 0.50
C ILE A 160 6.39 13.56 -0.71
N PHE A 161 5.12 13.88 -0.84
CA PHE A 161 4.59 14.79 -1.85
C PHE A 161 4.38 16.17 -1.25
N GLN A 162 4.71 17.19 -2.02
CA GLN A 162 4.48 18.60 -1.60
C GLN A 162 3.94 19.42 -2.77
N SER A 163 3.39 20.60 -2.45
CA SER A 163 3.03 21.60 -3.46
C SER A 163 4.27 22.03 -4.25
N SER A 164 4.10 22.32 -5.52
CA SER A 164 5.18 22.79 -6.40
C SER A 164 4.79 24.13 -7.03
N ASP A 165 5.71 25.08 -6.99
CA ASP A 165 5.60 26.37 -7.71
C ASP A 165 6.01 26.23 -9.19
N LYS A 166 6.51 25.06 -9.59
CA LYS A 166 6.98 24.77 -10.94
C LYS A 166 5.84 24.14 -11.75
N ASP A 167 5.97 24.23 -13.06
CA ASP A 167 5.08 23.53 -14.01
C ASP A 167 5.34 22.02 -14.00
N LYS A 168 5.15 21.40 -12.83
CA LYS A 168 5.33 19.98 -12.52
C LYS A 168 4.12 19.46 -11.77
N GLY A 169 3.78 18.21 -12.01
CA GLY A 169 2.72 17.57 -11.25
C GLY A 169 2.03 16.43 -11.97
N VAL A 170 0.84 16.12 -11.51
CA VAL A 170 -0.02 15.12 -12.12
C VAL A 170 -0.70 15.74 -13.35
N ILE A 171 -0.30 15.31 -14.52
CA ILE A 171 -0.83 15.80 -15.82
C ILE A 171 -2.13 15.11 -16.23
N ALA A 172 -2.29 13.83 -15.85
CA ALA A 172 -3.50 13.06 -16.10
C ALA A 172 -3.62 11.93 -15.07
N SER A 173 -4.84 11.51 -14.75
CA SER A 173 -5.12 10.32 -13.97
C SER A 173 -6.34 9.59 -14.51
N LEU A 174 -6.29 8.26 -14.48
CA LEU A 174 -7.38 7.39 -14.90
C LEU A 174 -7.46 6.19 -13.96
N GLN A 175 -8.64 5.94 -13.42
CA GLN A 175 -8.96 4.72 -12.65
C GLN A 175 -10.23 4.10 -13.22
N ARG A 176 -10.27 2.78 -13.28
CA ARG A 176 -11.44 2.00 -13.72
C ARG A 176 -11.56 0.76 -12.88
N THR A 177 -12.79 0.30 -12.69
CA THR A 177 -13.12 -0.95 -12.01
C THR A 177 -13.86 -1.87 -12.96
N TRP A 178 -13.39 -3.11 -13.05
CA TRP A 178 -14.05 -4.20 -13.78
C TRP A 178 -14.53 -5.22 -12.76
N SER A 179 -15.79 -5.10 -12.36
CA SER A 179 -16.40 -5.92 -11.30
C SER A 179 -16.55 -7.39 -11.68
N GLU A 180 -16.50 -7.70 -12.97
CA GLU A 180 -16.52 -9.08 -13.48
C GLU A 180 -15.34 -9.92 -12.95
N GLY A 181 -14.22 -9.26 -12.60
CA GLY A 181 -13.04 -9.89 -12.03
C GLY A 181 -12.97 -9.89 -10.50
N ALA A 182 -14.01 -9.45 -9.80
CA ALA A 182 -14.00 -9.26 -8.34
C ALA A 182 -13.57 -10.50 -7.53
N HIS A 183 -13.84 -11.71 -8.05
CA HIS A 183 -13.49 -12.98 -7.41
C HIS A 183 -12.34 -13.73 -8.09
N ASP A 184 -11.53 -13.05 -8.89
CA ASP A 184 -10.39 -13.67 -9.57
C ASP A 184 -9.11 -13.63 -8.73
N THR A 185 -9.07 -12.73 -7.75
CA THR A 185 -8.02 -12.64 -6.73
C THR A 185 -8.65 -12.17 -5.42
N GLU A 186 -8.56 -12.98 -4.36
CA GLU A 186 -9.23 -12.65 -3.09
C GLU A 186 -8.57 -13.29 -1.87
N ILE A 187 -8.79 -12.67 -0.71
CA ILE A 187 -8.68 -13.27 0.62
C ILE A 187 -10.05 -13.10 1.24
N ARG A 188 -10.77 -14.19 1.44
CA ARG A 188 -12.17 -14.15 1.90
C ARG A 188 -12.32 -13.94 3.39
N GLY A 189 -11.36 -14.45 4.16
CA GLY A 189 -11.41 -14.47 5.62
C GLY A 189 -10.76 -13.27 6.30
N GLY A 190 -11.04 -13.13 7.58
CA GLY A 190 -10.41 -12.12 8.45
C GLY A 190 -11.31 -10.93 8.78
N LEU A 191 -12.41 -10.72 8.05
CA LEU A 191 -13.40 -9.66 8.31
C LEU A 191 -14.81 -10.25 8.49
N THR A 192 -15.84 -9.57 7.98
CA THR A 192 -17.25 -9.90 8.27
C THR A 192 -17.78 -11.10 7.48
N ALA A 193 -17.24 -11.41 6.29
CA ALA A 193 -17.69 -12.52 5.46
C ALA A 193 -17.29 -13.88 6.08
N TYR A 194 -16.03 -13.96 6.51
CA TYR A 194 -15.50 -15.12 7.25
C TYR A 194 -14.74 -14.59 8.45
N GLN A 195 -15.34 -14.72 9.64
CA GLN A 195 -14.74 -14.18 10.85
C GLN A 195 -13.61 -15.08 11.36
N PRO A 196 -12.63 -14.53 12.11
CA PRO A 196 -11.51 -15.31 12.65
C PRO A 196 -11.93 -16.55 13.46
N LYS A 197 -13.10 -16.50 14.13
CA LYS A 197 -13.66 -17.65 14.88
C LYS A 197 -14.04 -18.84 13.98
N GLU A 198 -14.16 -18.65 12.67
CA GLU A 198 -14.47 -19.67 11.67
C GLU A 198 -13.21 -20.35 11.12
N TYR A 199 -12.02 -19.93 11.57
CA TYR A 199 -10.76 -20.55 11.17
C TYR A 199 -10.67 -21.98 11.71
N SER A 200 -10.40 -22.93 10.82
CA SER A 200 -10.07 -24.32 11.11
C SER A 200 -9.19 -24.87 10.00
N GLU A 201 -8.63 -26.07 10.15
CA GLU A 201 -7.87 -26.73 9.09
C GLU A 201 -8.68 -26.93 7.79
N GLU A 202 -10.01 -27.07 7.90
CA GLU A 202 -10.92 -27.24 6.75
C GLU A 202 -11.20 -25.91 6.05
N THR A 203 -11.24 -24.80 6.80
CA THR A 203 -11.60 -23.47 6.29
C THR A 203 -10.39 -22.55 6.05
N LYS A 204 -9.18 -22.96 6.43
CA LYS A 204 -7.97 -22.14 6.37
C LYS A 204 -7.69 -21.51 5.00
N THR A 205 -8.09 -22.14 3.91
CA THR A 205 -7.92 -21.59 2.56
C THR A 205 -8.71 -20.31 2.33
N ASN A 206 -9.77 -20.05 3.10
CA ASN A 206 -10.50 -18.78 3.04
C ASN A 206 -9.68 -17.61 3.59
N PHE A 207 -8.69 -17.88 4.44
CA PHE A 207 -7.81 -16.90 5.07
C PHE A 207 -6.47 -16.75 4.34
N MET A 208 -6.32 -17.42 3.20
CA MET A 208 -5.12 -17.35 2.37
C MET A 208 -5.44 -16.63 1.06
N PHE A 209 -4.39 -16.06 0.48
CA PHE A 209 -4.45 -15.45 -0.84
C PHE A 209 -4.77 -16.52 -1.90
N ASP A 210 -5.81 -16.28 -2.67
CA ASP A 210 -6.28 -17.12 -3.75
C ASP A 210 -6.29 -16.34 -5.06
N MET A 211 -5.59 -16.83 -6.08
CA MET A 211 -5.46 -16.18 -7.38
C MET A 211 -5.72 -17.15 -8.52
N LYS A 212 -6.66 -16.82 -9.38
CA LYS A 212 -6.94 -17.56 -10.62
C LYS A 212 -5.97 -17.14 -11.73
N GLY A 213 -4.68 -17.44 -11.57
CA GLY A 213 -3.59 -16.91 -12.38
C GLY A 213 -3.75 -17.09 -13.88
N LYS A 214 -4.27 -18.25 -14.36
CA LYS A 214 -4.53 -18.49 -15.79
C LYS A 214 -5.57 -17.54 -16.38
N LYS A 215 -6.55 -17.11 -15.58
CA LYS A 215 -7.60 -16.19 -16.04
C LYS A 215 -7.10 -14.74 -16.08
N ILE A 216 -6.28 -14.36 -15.12
CA ILE A 216 -5.73 -13.00 -15.01
C ILE A 216 -4.73 -12.70 -16.13
N LEU A 217 -3.95 -13.69 -16.58
CA LEU A 217 -2.99 -13.56 -17.67
C LEU A 217 -3.65 -13.43 -19.06
N LEU A 218 -4.96 -13.61 -19.18
CA LEU A 218 -5.73 -13.55 -20.43
C LEU A 218 -6.55 -12.24 -20.55
N LEU A 219 -6.47 -11.34 -19.56
CA LEU A 219 -7.08 -10.01 -19.56
C LEU A 219 -6.07 -8.94 -19.98
#